data_d02edac8698e1bdc5955abe46bfe81fa
#
_entry.id   d02edac8698e1bdc5955abe46bfe81fa
#
_cell.length_a   1.000
_cell.length_b   1.000
_cell.length_c   1.000
_cell.angle_alpha   90.00
_cell.angle_beta   90.00
_cell.angle_gamma   90.00
#
_symmetry.space_group_name_H-M   'P 1'
#
loop_
_entity.id
_entity.type
_entity.pdbx_description
1 polymer ?
#
loop_
_entity_poly.entity_id
_entity_poly.type
_entity_poly.pdbx_seq_one_letter_code
_entity_poly.pdbx_strand_id
1 'polypeptide(L)'
;MNDLPSDAEIARINAEHLISTPLRPADLLFVFGGRYGVDETVAAAVDLWQRRFFRHAIVSGGPTQGIARTECAVIKGGMVKGGVPADLILEEHRATNTGENVLLSLPVIDAALGRQNITSVICLGKICTARRYPMTLHRHWPEVDKMLVTINPFDAPVERWHTDPAFRARVMQEWRKIEPYRVKGFITDWP
;
A
#
# COMPACT_ATOMS: atom_id res chain seq x y z
N MET A 1 17.12 0.12 -24.92
CA MET A 1 17.94 1.18 -24.26
C MET A 1 17.72 1.09 -22.77
N ASN A 2 18.77 0.81 -22.00
CA ASN A 2 18.71 0.84 -20.53
C ASN A 2 18.74 2.33 -20.13
N ASP A 3 17.57 2.94 -20.02
CA ASP A 3 17.45 4.31 -19.52
C ASP A 3 17.77 4.30 -18.01
N LEU A 4 19.02 4.47 -17.68
CA LEU A 4 19.43 4.76 -16.31
C LEU A 4 18.91 6.18 -15.98
N PRO A 5 18.22 6.35 -14.85
CA PRO A 5 17.80 7.68 -14.44
C PRO A 5 19.02 8.56 -14.16
N SER A 6 18.92 9.83 -14.50
CA SER A 6 19.96 10.82 -14.13
C SER A 6 19.98 11.05 -12.62
N ASP A 7 21.08 11.61 -12.09
CA ASP A 7 21.19 11.95 -10.67
C ASP A 7 20.07 12.92 -10.23
N ALA A 8 19.70 13.86 -11.09
CA ALA A 8 18.58 14.77 -10.81
C ALA A 8 17.23 14.03 -10.74
N GLU A 9 17.01 13.05 -11.60
CA GLU A 9 15.79 12.23 -11.58
C GLU A 9 15.78 11.31 -10.35
N ILE A 10 16.91 10.72 -9.98
CA ILE A 10 17.06 9.92 -8.75
C ILE A 10 16.72 10.79 -7.52
N ALA A 11 17.30 11.97 -7.41
CA ALA A 11 17.03 12.88 -6.30
C ALA A 11 15.54 13.26 -6.21
N ARG A 12 14.91 13.53 -7.35
CA ARG A 12 13.50 13.86 -7.43
C ARG A 12 12.61 12.66 -7.04
N ILE A 13 12.89 11.47 -7.53
CA ILE A 13 12.15 10.25 -7.16
C ILE A 13 12.28 9.96 -5.68
N ASN A 14 13.48 10.11 -5.09
CA ASN A 14 13.68 9.93 -3.65
C ASN A 14 12.84 10.92 -2.83
N ALA A 15 12.77 12.17 -3.25
CA ALA A 15 12.04 13.22 -2.53
C ALA A 15 10.51 13.12 -2.70
N GLU A 16 10.04 12.80 -3.90
CA GLU A 16 8.63 12.92 -4.25
C GLU A 16 7.88 11.59 -4.33
N HIS A 17 8.57 10.45 -4.51
CA HIS A 17 7.94 9.16 -4.77
C HIS A 17 8.23 8.10 -3.71
N LEU A 18 9.49 7.93 -3.30
CA LEU A 18 9.88 6.95 -2.27
C LEU A 18 9.74 7.56 -0.87
N ILE A 19 8.54 8.04 -0.58
CA ILE A 19 8.23 8.79 0.64
C ILE A 19 7.92 7.89 1.83
N SER A 20 8.09 8.43 3.02
CA SER A 20 7.59 7.90 4.29
C SER A 20 6.90 9.00 5.08
N THR A 21 6.14 8.64 6.09
CA THR A 21 5.48 9.60 6.99
C THR A 21 5.79 9.28 8.44
N PRO A 22 5.75 10.28 9.34
CA PRO A 22 5.70 10.00 10.76
C PRO A 22 4.49 9.11 11.09
N LEU A 23 4.69 8.13 11.97
CA LEU A 23 3.63 7.20 12.37
C LEU A 23 3.08 7.55 13.75
N ARG A 24 1.77 7.41 13.87
CA ARG A 24 1.03 7.43 15.13
C ARG A 24 -0.06 6.33 15.09
N PRO A 25 -0.61 5.90 16.22
CA PRO A 25 -1.74 4.98 16.24
C PRO A 25 -2.90 5.49 15.37
N ALA A 26 -3.50 4.60 14.59
CA ALA A 26 -4.59 4.86 13.67
C ALA A 26 -5.81 3.98 13.96
N ASP A 27 -6.95 4.37 13.44
CA ASP A 27 -8.17 3.57 13.55
C ASP A 27 -8.11 2.34 12.65
N LEU A 28 -7.50 2.50 11.45
CA LEU A 28 -7.47 1.47 10.42
C LEU A 28 -6.08 1.29 9.82
N LEU A 29 -5.66 0.03 9.62
CA LEU A 29 -4.58 -0.36 8.73
C LEU A 29 -5.18 -0.77 7.38
N PHE A 30 -4.82 -0.07 6.30
CA PHE A 30 -5.21 -0.42 4.93
C PHE A 30 -4.04 -1.13 4.23
N VAL A 31 -4.17 -2.46 4.06
CA VAL A 31 -3.16 -3.29 3.42
C VAL A 31 -3.47 -3.45 1.94
N PHE A 32 -2.61 -2.87 1.10
CA PHE A 32 -2.68 -3.04 -0.34
C PHE A 32 -2.05 -4.37 -0.75
N GLY A 33 -2.86 -5.28 -1.24
CA GLY A 33 -2.44 -6.58 -1.72
C GLY A 33 -1.41 -6.50 -2.85
N GLY A 34 -0.73 -7.58 -3.07
CA GLY A 34 0.25 -7.66 -4.13
C GLY A 34 0.89 -9.05 -4.24
N ARG A 35 1.26 -9.39 -5.46
CA ARG A 35 1.84 -10.68 -5.81
C ARG A 35 3.21 -10.93 -5.16
N TYR A 36 3.98 -9.88 -4.90
CA TYR A 36 5.34 -9.95 -4.34
C TYR A 36 5.41 -9.25 -2.99
N GLY A 37 6.34 -9.66 -2.14
CA GLY A 37 6.53 -9.06 -0.82
C GLY A 37 5.42 -9.41 0.17
N VAL A 38 4.84 -10.59 0.03
CA VAL A 38 3.74 -11.04 0.92
C VAL A 38 4.26 -11.23 2.34
N ASP A 39 5.40 -11.89 2.50
CA ASP A 39 5.98 -12.17 3.81
C ASP A 39 6.40 -10.88 4.52
N GLU A 40 6.99 -9.94 3.80
CA GLU A 40 7.37 -8.62 4.31
C GLU A 40 6.13 -7.80 4.68
N THR A 41 5.06 -7.87 3.87
CA THR A 41 3.78 -7.20 4.18
C THR A 41 3.16 -7.78 5.45
N VAL A 42 3.14 -9.09 5.58
CA VAL A 42 2.63 -9.77 6.78
C VAL A 42 3.48 -9.39 8.00
N ALA A 43 4.80 -9.45 7.89
CA ALA A 43 5.71 -9.08 8.98
C ALA A 43 5.49 -7.62 9.44
N ALA A 44 5.37 -6.69 8.50
CA ALA A 44 5.11 -5.29 8.81
C ALA A 44 3.74 -5.09 9.48
N ALA A 45 2.69 -5.76 9.00
CA ALA A 45 1.36 -5.68 9.60
C ALA A 45 1.33 -6.25 11.02
N VAL A 46 2.04 -7.38 11.26
CA VAL A 46 2.15 -8.00 12.58
C VAL A 46 2.94 -7.12 13.54
N ASP A 47 4.06 -6.51 13.12
CA ASP A 47 4.82 -5.55 13.92
C ASP A 47 3.94 -4.35 14.33
N LEU A 48 3.23 -3.76 13.37
CA LEU A 48 2.30 -2.67 13.65
C LEU A 48 1.21 -3.07 14.66
N TRP A 49 0.70 -4.29 14.57
CA TRP A 49 -0.28 -4.82 15.53
C TRP A 49 0.33 -4.97 16.93
N GLN A 50 1.47 -5.60 17.05
CA GLN A 50 2.15 -5.80 18.34
C GLN A 50 2.48 -4.48 19.03
N ARG A 51 2.78 -3.45 18.26
CA ARG A 51 3.04 -2.08 18.72
C ARG A 51 1.77 -1.24 18.89
N ARG A 52 0.57 -1.82 18.67
CA ARG A 52 -0.75 -1.17 18.84
C ARG A 52 -0.95 0.05 17.94
N PHE A 53 -0.44 -0.01 16.71
CA PHE A 53 -0.58 1.07 15.75
C PHE A 53 -1.93 1.10 15.02
N PHE A 54 -2.76 0.06 15.14
CA PHE A 54 -4.11 0.07 14.55
C PHE A 54 -5.11 -0.74 15.41
N ARG A 55 -6.40 -0.44 15.22
CA ARG A 55 -7.51 -1.13 15.89
C ARG A 55 -8.16 -2.18 15.00
N HIS A 56 -8.32 -1.84 13.71
CA HIS A 56 -8.88 -2.72 12.69
C HIS A 56 -7.96 -2.70 11.48
N ALA A 57 -8.07 -3.72 10.65
CA ALA A 57 -7.38 -3.76 9.36
C ALA A 57 -8.37 -4.08 8.24
N ILE A 58 -8.08 -3.61 7.03
CA ILE A 58 -8.63 -4.12 5.80
C ILE A 58 -7.50 -4.62 4.92
N VAL A 59 -7.63 -5.83 4.41
CA VAL A 59 -6.73 -6.39 3.42
C VAL A 59 -7.47 -6.46 2.10
N SER A 60 -6.96 -5.78 1.08
CA SER A 60 -7.57 -5.76 -0.24
C SER A 60 -6.62 -6.32 -1.28
N GLY A 61 -7.09 -7.29 -2.06
CA GLY A 61 -6.33 -7.90 -3.14
C GLY A 61 -7.03 -9.13 -3.71
N GLY A 62 -7.27 -9.09 -5.00
CA GLY A 62 -8.01 -10.11 -5.74
C GLY A 62 -7.17 -11.33 -6.11
N PRO A 63 -7.68 -12.13 -7.07
CA PRO A 63 -6.99 -13.32 -7.54
C PRO A 63 -5.76 -12.95 -8.37
N THR A 64 -4.68 -13.67 -8.16
CA THR A 64 -3.49 -13.62 -9.01
C THR A 64 -3.48 -14.86 -9.91
N GLN A 65 -3.23 -14.67 -11.20
CA GLN A 65 -3.17 -15.77 -12.16
C GLN A 65 -2.20 -16.87 -11.71
N GLY A 66 -2.69 -18.11 -11.68
CA GLY A 66 -1.90 -19.27 -11.27
C GLY A 66 -1.83 -19.51 -9.76
N ILE A 67 -2.54 -18.71 -8.95
CA ILE A 67 -2.62 -18.87 -7.50
C ILE A 67 -4.09 -19.14 -7.12
N ALA A 68 -4.34 -20.26 -6.40
CA ALA A 68 -5.69 -20.68 -6.02
C ALA A 68 -6.38 -19.75 -5.01
N ARG A 69 -5.60 -18.98 -4.25
CA ARG A 69 -6.10 -18.07 -3.21
C ARG A 69 -5.86 -16.61 -3.62
N THR A 70 -6.76 -15.73 -3.22
CA THR A 70 -6.58 -14.28 -3.43
C THR A 70 -5.41 -13.74 -2.59
N GLU A 71 -4.84 -12.63 -3.02
CA GLU A 71 -3.80 -11.91 -2.27
C GLU A 71 -4.31 -11.55 -0.87
N CYS A 72 -5.56 -11.10 -0.77
CA CYS A 72 -6.24 -10.84 0.49
C CYS A 72 -6.20 -12.06 1.42
N ALA A 73 -6.65 -13.25 0.95
CA ALA A 73 -6.72 -14.44 1.76
C ALA A 73 -5.34 -14.93 2.25
N VAL A 74 -4.30 -14.76 1.43
CA VAL A 74 -2.92 -15.14 1.80
C VAL A 74 -2.37 -14.21 2.88
N ILE A 75 -2.50 -12.89 2.68
CA ILE A 75 -2.01 -11.88 3.63
C ILE A 75 -2.77 -11.98 4.96
N LYS A 76 -4.11 -12.03 4.94
CA LYS A 76 -4.90 -12.22 6.16
C LYS A 76 -4.49 -13.48 6.92
N GLY A 77 -4.34 -14.61 6.21
CA GLY A 77 -3.89 -15.85 6.84
C GLY A 77 -2.54 -15.73 7.53
N GLY A 78 -1.60 -14.99 6.95
CA GLY A 78 -0.32 -14.67 7.56
C GLY A 78 -0.45 -13.76 8.79
N MET A 79 -1.25 -12.70 8.72
CA MET A 79 -1.51 -11.79 9.84
C MET A 79 -2.13 -12.53 11.03
N VAL A 80 -3.12 -13.42 10.78
CA VAL A 80 -3.77 -14.24 11.82
C VAL A 80 -2.76 -15.18 12.48
N LYS A 81 -1.91 -15.84 11.70
CA LYS A 81 -0.82 -16.67 12.24
C LYS A 81 0.16 -15.87 13.09
N GLY A 82 0.38 -14.59 12.75
CA GLY A 82 1.20 -13.65 13.52
C GLY A 82 0.51 -13.05 14.74
N GLY A 83 -0.73 -13.46 15.05
CA GLY A 83 -1.44 -13.06 16.26
C GLY A 83 -2.39 -11.88 16.11
N VAL A 84 -2.66 -11.41 14.90
CA VAL A 84 -3.72 -10.43 14.68
C VAL A 84 -5.08 -11.15 14.74
N PRO A 85 -6.05 -10.72 15.59
CA PRO A 85 -7.36 -11.34 15.65
C PRO A 85 -8.10 -11.30 14.31
N ALA A 86 -8.66 -12.44 13.90
CA ALA A 86 -9.28 -12.59 12.58
C ALA A 86 -10.52 -11.71 12.37
N ASP A 87 -11.26 -11.44 13.44
CA ASP A 87 -12.45 -10.58 13.47
C ASP A 87 -12.15 -9.09 13.34
N LEU A 88 -10.92 -8.68 13.58
CA LEU A 88 -10.47 -7.30 13.36
C LEU A 88 -9.96 -7.05 11.93
N ILE A 89 -9.91 -8.08 11.08
CA ILE A 89 -9.39 -7.98 9.71
C ILE A 89 -10.55 -8.11 8.71
N LEU A 90 -10.94 -7.01 8.12
CA LEU A 90 -11.87 -6.95 6.98
C LEU A 90 -11.19 -7.46 5.71
N GLU A 91 -11.97 -7.98 4.78
CA GLU A 91 -11.48 -8.62 3.55
C GLU A 91 -12.13 -8.03 2.30
N GLU A 92 -11.31 -7.74 1.28
CA GLU A 92 -11.76 -7.43 -0.06
C GLU A 92 -10.96 -8.30 -1.06
N HIS A 93 -11.67 -9.09 -1.88
CA HIS A 93 -11.09 -10.18 -2.67
C HIS A 93 -11.14 -9.98 -4.19
N ARG A 94 -11.60 -8.85 -4.70
CA ARG A 94 -11.88 -8.66 -6.13
C ARG A 94 -10.95 -7.69 -6.82
N ALA A 95 -10.30 -6.81 -6.07
CA ALA A 95 -9.45 -5.76 -6.59
C ALA A 95 -8.29 -6.32 -7.44
N THR A 96 -8.08 -5.75 -8.61
CA THR A 96 -7.02 -6.11 -9.55
C THR A 96 -5.95 -5.02 -9.71
N ASN A 97 -6.18 -3.86 -9.10
CA ASN A 97 -5.29 -2.69 -9.15
C ASN A 97 -5.48 -1.80 -7.92
N THR A 98 -4.56 -0.83 -7.73
CA THR A 98 -4.57 0.06 -6.56
C THR A 98 -5.86 0.90 -6.44
N GLY A 99 -6.45 1.33 -7.55
CA GLY A 99 -7.73 2.06 -7.55
C GLY A 99 -8.87 1.19 -7.02
N GLU A 100 -8.96 -0.03 -7.52
CA GLU A 100 -9.96 -0.99 -7.08
C GLU A 100 -9.74 -1.44 -5.64
N ASN A 101 -8.49 -1.56 -5.17
CA ASN A 101 -8.24 -1.81 -3.75
C ASN A 101 -9.00 -0.80 -2.88
N VAL A 102 -8.95 0.48 -3.22
CA VAL A 102 -9.66 1.51 -2.46
C VAL A 102 -11.17 1.43 -2.72
N LEU A 103 -11.60 1.52 -3.98
CA LEU A 103 -13.02 1.61 -4.33
C LEU A 103 -13.85 0.43 -3.81
N LEU A 104 -13.31 -0.79 -3.89
CA LEU A 104 -14.02 -1.99 -3.44
C LEU A 104 -13.93 -2.20 -1.93
N SER A 105 -12.94 -1.61 -1.26
CA SER A 105 -12.81 -1.67 0.19
C SER A 105 -13.73 -0.69 0.91
N LEU A 106 -14.02 0.48 0.34
CA LEU A 106 -14.84 1.49 1.00
C LEU A 106 -16.23 0.98 1.42
N PRO A 107 -16.99 0.25 0.59
CA PRO A 107 -18.26 -0.33 1.02
C PRO A 107 -18.12 -1.37 2.14
N VAL A 108 -17.02 -2.13 2.16
CA VAL A 108 -16.74 -3.11 3.23
C VAL A 108 -16.48 -2.40 4.54
N ILE A 109 -15.68 -1.33 4.52
CA ILE A 109 -15.40 -0.50 5.70
C ILE A 109 -16.68 0.17 6.19
N ASP A 110 -17.50 0.72 5.28
CA ASP A 110 -18.77 1.34 5.64
C ASP A 110 -19.71 0.38 6.35
N ALA A 111 -19.89 -0.81 5.80
CA ALA A 111 -20.79 -1.81 6.36
C ALA A 111 -20.35 -2.33 7.73
N ALA A 112 -19.04 -2.47 7.94
CA ALA A 112 -18.49 -3.07 9.17
C ALA A 112 -18.22 -2.05 10.27
N LEU A 113 -17.71 -0.87 9.94
CA LEU A 113 -17.18 0.10 10.91
C LEU A 113 -17.89 1.47 10.83
N GLY A 114 -18.52 1.79 9.69
CA GLY A 114 -18.96 3.15 9.37
C GLY A 114 -17.76 4.07 9.07
N ARG A 115 -17.58 4.49 7.83
CA ARG A 115 -16.42 5.35 7.44
C ARG A 115 -16.30 6.62 8.25
N GLN A 116 -17.42 7.20 8.65
CA GLN A 116 -17.46 8.41 9.48
C GLN A 116 -16.82 8.23 10.87
N ASN A 117 -16.64 7.00 11.32
CA ASN A 117 -16.00 6.69 12.60
C ASN A 117 -14.47 6.49 12.46
N ILE A 118 -13.95 6.48 11.23
CA ILE A 118 -12.54 6.33 10.94
C ILE A 118 -11.94 7.70 10.63
N THR A 119 -11.03 8.15 11.46
CA THR A 119 -10.37 9.46 11.34
C THR A 119 -8.95 9.35 10.80
N SER A 120 -8.34 8.19 10.93
CA SER A 120 -6.94 7.96 10.56
C SER A 120 -6.69 6.57 9.99
N VAL A 121 -5.85 6.51 8.95
CA VAL A 121 -5.51 5.29 8.23
C VAL A 121 -3.98 5.20 8.03
N ILE A 122 -3.41 4.03 8.29
CA ILE A 122 -2.07 3.67 7.86
C ILE A 122 -2.19 2.89 6.55
N CYS A 123 -1.66 3.42 5.46
CA CYS A 123 -1.48 2.70 4.20
C CYS A 123 -0.26 1.79 4.29
N LEU A 124 -0.41 0.49 4.10
CA LEU A 124 0.70 -0.47 4.05
C LEU A 124 0.82 -1.05 2.65
N GLY A 125 1.98 -0.88 2.03
CA GLY A 125 2.27 -1.43 0.70
C GLY A 125 3.73 -1.36 0.31
N LYS A 126 4.04 -1.58 -0.97
CA LYS A 126 5.41 -1.65 -1.48
C LYS A 126 6.03 -0.28 -1.67
N ILE A 127 7.30 -0.12 -1.34
CA ILE A 127 8.05 1.13 -1.48
C ILE A 127 8.00 1.70 -2.90
N CYS A 128 8.06 0.86 -3.94
CA CYS A 128 8.01 1.33 -5.33
C CYS A 128 6.67 1.99 -5.71
N THR A 129 5.63 1.86 -4.90
CA THR A 129 4.31 2.46 -5.11
C THR A 129 3.97 3.50 -4.02
N ALA A 130 4.92 3.84 -3.15
CA ALA A 130 4.72 4.61 -1.92
C ALA A 130 3.80 5.83 -2.10
N ARG A 131 4.16 6.75 -3.00
CA ARG A 131 3.39 7.98 -3.25
C ARG A 131 1.96 7.70 -3.75
N ARG A 132 1.73 6.66 -4.55
CA ARG A 132 0.42 6.40 -5.15
C ARG A 132 -0.62 5.89 -4.16
N TYR A 133 -0.24 5.17 -3.10
CA TYR A 133 -1.21 4.68 -2.13
C TYR A 133 -2.01 5.80 -1.46
N PRO A 134 -1.36 6.77 -0.78
CA PRO A 134 -2.10 7.87 -0.18
C PRO A 134 -2.79 8.76 -1.21
N MET A 135 -2.23 8.98 -2.41
CA MET A 135 -2.88 9.74 -3.49
C MET A 135 -4.16 9.06 -3.98
N THR A 136 -4.16 7.71 -4.12
CA THR A 136 -5.35 6.95 -4.49
C THR A 136 -6.40 7.01 -3.38
N LEU A 137 -5.98 6.81 -2.14
CA LEU A 137 -6.90 6.89 -1.01
C LEU A 137 -7.47 8.30 -0.86
N HIS A 138 -6.66 9.34 -1.04
CA HIS A 138 -7.11 10.74 -0.95
C HIS A 138 -8.13 11.09 -2.04
N ARG A 139 -8.00 10.51 -3.22
CA ARG A 139 -8.98 10.68 -4.31
C ARG A 139 -10.39 10.22 -3.93
N HIS A 140 -10.51 9.16 -3.14
CA HIS A 140 -11.78 8.50 -2.84
C HIS A 140 -12.21 8.66 -1.38
N TRP A 141 -11.32 9.07 -0.52
CA TRP A 141 -11.56 9.30 0.90
C TRP A 141 -10.66 10.44 1.41
N PRO A 142 -10.93 11.68 0.99
CA PRO A 142 -10.09 12.84 1.32
C PRO A 142 -10.07 13.18 2.81
N GLU A 143 -11.17 12.92 3.53
CA GLU A 143 -11.39 13.38 4.91
C GLU A 143 -10.50 12.64 5.93
N VAL A 144 -10.15 11.39 5.65
CA VAL A 144 -9.33 10.60 6.58
C VAL A 144 -7.88 11.06 6.55
N ASP A 145 -7.26 11.14 7.73
CA ASP A 145 -5.82 11.38 7.81
C ASP A 145 -5.03 10.13 7.43
N LYS A 146 -3.96 10.31 6.66
CA LYS A 146 -3.24 9.21 6.03
C LYS A 146 -1.78 9.18 6.47
N MET A 147 -1.33 8.02 6.88
CA MET A 147 0.06 7.69 7.13
C MET A 147 0.50 6.57 6.21
N LEU A 148 1.79 6.41 6.02
CA LEU A 148 2.34 5.45 5.08
C LEU A 148 3.43 4.60 5.74
N VAL A 149 3.28 3.30 5.62
CA VAL A 149 4.31 2.29 5.88
C VAL A 149 4.59 1.54 4.60
N THR A 150 5.85 1.37 4.27
CA THR A 150 6.25 0.63 3.07
C THR A 150 7.13 -0.55 3.40
N ILE A 151 6.97 -1.62 2.63
CA ILE A 151 7.89 -2.76 2.63
C ILE A 151 8.78 -2.69 1.40
N ASN A 152 10.01 -3.19 1.55
CA ASN A 152 10.95 -3.35 0.45
C ASN A 152 11.11 -4.84 0.13
N PRO A 153 10.50 -5.35 -0.96
CA PRO A 153 10.62 -6.76 -1.35
C PRO A 153 11.84 -7.05 -2.23
N PHE A 154 12.82 -6.13 -2.27
CA PHE A 154 14.04 -6.28 -3.06
C PHE A 154 15.25 -6.44 -2.13
N ASP A 155 16.29 -7.14 -2.61
CA ASP A 155 17.53 -7.34 -1.85
C ASP A 155 18.33 -6.05 -1.67
N ALA A 156 18.21 -5.12 -2.61
CA ALA A 156 18.89 -3.84 -2.54
C ALA A 156 18.19 -2.90 -1.52
N PRO A 157 18.94 -2.14 -0.71
CA PRO A 157 18.38 -1.13 0.17
C PRO A 157 17.72 -0.01 -0.65
N VAL A 158 16.72 0.66 -0.03
CA VAL A 158 15.90 1.68 -0.72
C VAL A 158 16.76 2.81 -1.30
N GLU A 159 17.80 3.25 -0.60
CA GLU A 159 18.70 4.32 -1.04
C GLU A 159 19.48 3.96 -2.31
N ARG A 160 19.56 2.67 -2.61
CA ARG A 160 20.27 2.12 -3.77
C ARG A 160 19.35 1.49 -4.82
N TRP A 161 18.06 1.81 -4.79
CA TRP A 161 17.06 1.26 -5.73
C TRP A 161 17.49 1.37 -7.21
N HIS A 162 18.19 2.45 -7.57
CA HIS A 162 18.64 2.74 -8.92
C HIS A 162 19.78 1.82 -9.40
N THR A 163 20.48 1.15 -8.49
CA THR A 163 21.59 0.23 -8.83
C THR A 163 21.11 -1.19 -9.10
N ASP A 164 19.96 -1.61 -8.53
CA ASP A 164 19.35 -2.91 -8.79
C ASP A 164 18.41 -2.84 -9.99
N PRO A 165 18.62 -3.66 -11.04
CA PRO A 165 17.81 -3.58 -12.26
C PRO A 165 16.32 -3.85 -12.05
N ALA A 166 15.95 -4.81 -11.20
CA ALA A 166 14.56 -5.17 -10.95
C ALA A 166 13.85 -4.10 -10.12
N PHE A 167 14.49 -3.62 -9.06
CA PHE A 167 13.97 -2.56 -8.23
C PHE A 167 13.81 -1.26 -9.02
N ARG A 168 14.85 -0.86 -9.77
CA ARG A 168 14.81 0.31 -10.65
C ARG A 168 13.67 0.24 -11.65
N ALA A 169 13.51 -0.89 -12.33
CA ALA A 169 12.43 -1.06 -13.31
C ALA A 169 11.04 -0.85 -12.66
N ARG A 170 10.84 -1.34 -11.44
CA ARG A 170 9.58 -1.17 -10.71
C ARG A 170 9.37 0.26 -10.25
N VAL A 171 10.38 0.91 -9.67
CA VAL A 171 10.29 2.32 -9.25
C VAL A 171 9.97 3.20 -10.45
N MET A 172 10.71 3.07 -11.56
CA MET A 172 10.48 3.86 -12.77
C MET A 172 9.10 3.60 -13.38
N GLN A 173 8.64 2.35 -13.39
CA GLN A 173 7.30 2.00 -13.85
C GLN A 173 6.21 2.71 -13.04
N GLU A 174 6.33 2.71 -11.71
CA GLU A 174 5.33 3.32 -10.83
C GLU A 174 5.43 4.87 -10.83
N TRP A 175 6.64 5.42 -10.89
CA TRP A 175 6.88 6.85 -11.05
C TRP A 175 6.22 7.41 -12.31
N ARG A 176 6.41 6.75 -13.46
CA ARG A 176 5.83 7.15 -14.74
C ARG A 176 4.30 7.08 -14.79
N LYS A 177 3.65 6.40 -13.84
CA LYS A 177 2.18 6.38 -13.74
C LYS A 177 1.59 7.61 -13.07
N ILE A 178 2.35 8.35 -12.27
CA ILE A 178 1.82 9.45 -11.44
C ILE A 178 1.11 10.48 -12.32
N GLU A 179 1.81 11.06 -13.28
CA GLU A 179 1.23 12.11 -14.13
C GLU A 179 0.04 11.63 -14.98
N PRO A 180 0.13 10.51 -15.74
CA PRO A 180 -1.02 10.01 -16.48
C PRO A 180 -2.22 9.66 -15.61
N TYR A 181 -2.00 9.18 -14.39
CA TYR A 181 -3.09 8.83 -13.46
C TYR A 181 -3.75 10.05 -12.85
N ARG A 182 -2.97 11.11 -12.58
CA ARG A 182 -3.48 12.40 -12.14
C ARG A 182 -4.36 13.04 -13.21
N VAL A 183 -3.89 13.10 -14.44
CA VAL A 183 -4.65 13.65 -15.60
C VAL A 183 -5.95 12.88 -15.81
N LYS A 184 -5.95 11.56 -15.66
CA LYS A 184 -7.15 10.72 -15.76
C LYS A 184 -8.07 10.77 -14.53
N GLY A 185 -7.69 11.47 -13.47
CA GLY A 185 -8.47 11.56 -12.24
C GLY A 185 -8.50 10.27 -11.41
N PHE A 186 -7.54 9.34 -11.62
CA PHE A 186 -7.43 8.11 -10.84
C PHE A 186 -6.79 8.34 -9.47
N ILE A 187 -5.98 9.39 -9.36
CA ILE A 187 -5.32 9.82 -8.14
C ILE A 187 -5.44 11.34 -8.01
N THR A 188 -5.28 11.84 -6.79
CA THR A 188 -5.27 13.27 -6.47
C THR A 188 -4.03 13.59 -5.62
N ASP A 189 -3.47 14.78 -5.79
CA ASP A 189 -2.34 15.22 -4.98
C ASP A 189 -2.69 15.12 -3.49
N TRP A 190 -1.76 14.56 -2.75
CA TRP A 190 -1.85 14.40 -1.31
C TRP A 190 -0.71 15.20 -0.68
N PRO A 191 -1.00 16.04 0.34
CA PRO A 191 -0.03 16.93 0.99
C PRO A 191 1.17 16.21 1.58
#